data_318a2cd6c0ce52dcaadb15ead7debf37
#
_entry.id   318a2cd6c0ce52dcaadb15ead7debf37
#
_cell.length_a   1.000
_cell.length_b   1.000
_cell.length_c   1.000
_cell.angle_alpha   90.00
_cell.angle_beta   90.00
_cell.angle_gamma   90.00
#
_symmetry.space_group_name_H-M   'P 1'
#
loop_
_entity.id
_entity.type
_entity.pdbx_description
1 polymer ?
#
loop_
_entity_poly.entity_id
_entity_poly.type
_entity_poly.pdbx_seq_one_letter_code
_entity_poly.pdbx_strand_id
1 'polypeptide(L)'
;MLTQFSCSSSPTFIVTRDLAPIIFRTIGKEALSEGIILNCEFDASLRALKKNAELDIQTRDQIPLSARFYPLVQMIKSAKSSNDKFILWKSLR
;
A
#
# COMPACT_ATOMS: atom_id res chain seq x y z
N MET A 1 -4.03 12.25 10.55
CA MET A 1 -4.11 10.81 10.91
C MET A 1 -3.13 10.01 10.10
N LEU A 2 -2.58 8.99 10.70
CA LEU A 2 -1.68 8.05 10.02
C LEU A 2 -2.43 6.74 9.80
N THR A 3 -2.01 5.99 8.81
CA THR A 3 -2.56 4.67 8.53
C THR A 3 -1.46 3.63 8.67
N GLN A 4 -1.72 2.57 9.42
CA GLN A 4 -0.78 1.50 9.64
C GLN A 4 -1.19 0.25 8.86
N PHE A 5 -0.26 -0.27 8.07
CA PHE A 5 -0.41 -1.55 7.39
C PHE A 5 0.39 -2.60 8.15
N SER A 6 -0.16 -3.82 8.27
CA SER A 6 0.49 -4.89 9.00
C SER A 6 0.18 -6.26 8.38
N CYS A 7 1.13 -7.16 8.45
CA CYS A 7 0.95 -8.56 8.09
C CYS A 7 1.94 -9.40 8.90
N SER A 8 1.80 -10.74 8.82
CA SER A 8 2.62 -11.65 9.62
C SER A 8 4.08 -11.70 9.19
N SER A 9 4.36 -11.47 7.92
CA SER A 9 5.68 -11.70 7.34
C SER A 9 6.57 -10.46 7.27
N SER A 10 6.05 -9.30 7.64
CA SER A 10 6.79 -8.04 7.53
C SER A 10 6.55 -7.14 8.73
N PRO A 11 7.49 -6.23 9.03
CA PRO A 11 7.24 -5.18 10.02
C PRO A 11 6.08 -4.29 9.59
N THR A 12 5.45 -3.64 10.55
CA THR A 12 4.38 -2.70 10.25
C THR A 12 4.92 -1.52 9.45
N PHE A 13 4.06 -0.99 8.57
CA PHE A 13 4.39 0.14 7.72
C PHE A 13 3.35 1.23 7.93
N ILE A 14 3.80 2.45 8.20
CA ILE A 14 2.91 3.58 8.48
C ILE A 14 3.00 4.57 7.33
N VAL A 15 1.84 4.98 6.81
CA VAL A 15 1.77 5.98 5.75
C VAL A 15 1.15 7.26 6.27
N THR A 16 1.58 8.37 5.68
CA THR A 16 1.08 9.69 6.03
C THR A 16 -0.33 9.90 5.48
N ARG A 17 -1.00 10.92 6.04
CA ARG A 17 -2.37 11.26 5.69
C ARG A 17 -2.55 11.60 4.21
N ASP A 18 -1.54 12.19 3.59
CA ASP A 18 -1.61 12.58 2.19
C ASP A 18 -1.43 11.39 1.25
N LEU A 19 -0.68 10.37 1.65
CA LEU A 19 -0.40 9.21 0.81
C LEU A 19 -1.49 8.14 0.89
N ALA A 20 -2.11 7.96 2.05
CA ALA A 20 -3.09 6.90 2.26
C ALA A 20 -4.24 6.92 1.24
N PRO A 21 -4.89 8.07 0.97
CA PRO A 21 -5.97 8.10 -0.03
C PRO A 21 -5.49 7.72 -1.43
N ILE A 22 -4.26 8.08 -1.77
CA ILE A 22 -3.67 7.73 -3.07
C ILE A 22 -3.51 6.22 -3.18
N ILE A 23 -3.02 5.58 -2.13
CA ILE A 23 -2.88 4.12 -2.08
C ILE A 23 -4.25 3.44 -2.23
N PHE A 24 -5.23 3.84 -1.43
CA PHE A 24 -6.55 3.20 -1.45
C PHE A 24 -7.22 3.34 -2.82
N ARG A 25 -7.15 4.52 -3.41
CA ARG A 25 -7.70 4.74 -4.75
C ARG A 25 -6.99 3.86 -5.78
N THR A 26 -5.68 3.74 -5.66
CA THR A 26 -4.86 2.97 -6.60
C THR A 26 -5.22 1.49 -6.55
N ILE A 27 -5.37 0.92 -5.36
CA ILE A 27 -5.68 -0.51 -5.20
C ILE A 27 -7.19 -0.81 -5.23
N GLY A 28 -8.02 0.21 -5.43
CA GLY A 28 -9.47 0.02 -5.57
C GLY A 28 -10.20 -0.24 -4.27
N LYS A 29 -9.67 0.26 -3.16
CA LYS A 29 -10.30 0.12 -1.84
C LYS A 29 -10.87 1.45 -1.37
N GLU A 30 -11.90 1.39 -0.52
CA GLU A 30 -12.42 2.57 0.12
C GLU A 30 -11.46 3.02 1.24
N ALA A 31 -11.38 4.34 1.44
CA ALA A 31 -10.51 4.92 2.46
C ALA A 31 -11.17 4.85 3.84
N LEU A 32 -11.41 3.64 4.32
CA LEU A 32 -12.01 3.39 5.63
C LEU A 32 -10.94 3.43 6.73
N SER A 33 -11.39 3.59 7.98
CA SER A 33 -10.48 3.64 9.12
C SER A 33 -9.77 2.30 9.37
N GLU A 34 -10.36 1.21 8.94
CA GLU A 34 -9.71 -0.11 8.96
C GLU A 34 -10.20 -0.95 7.79
N GLY A 35 -9.37 -1.91 7.39
CA GLY A 35 -9.73 -2.79 6.30
C GLY A 35 -8.69 -3.86 6.06
N ILE A 36 -8.87 -4.57 4.96
CA ILE A 36 -8.10 -5.77 4.66
C ILE A 36 -7.80 -5.84 3.15
N ILE A 37 -6.58 -6.32 2.83
CA ILE A 37 -6.21 -6.73 1.48
C ILE A 37 -6.06 -8.24 1.53
N LEU A 38 -6.91 -8.97 0.82
CA LEU A 38 -6.87 -10.43 0.81
C LEU A 38 -5.79 -10.94 -0.13
N ASN A 39 -5.32 -12.17 0.11
CA ASN A 39 -4.27 -12.78 -0.70
C ASN A 39 -4.67 -12.87 -2.18
N CYS A 40 -5.94 -13.08 -2.49
CA CYS A 40 -6.41 -13.10 -3.87
C CYS A 40 -6.34 -11.73 -4.54
N GLU A 41 -6.15 -10.67 -3.78
CA GLU A 41 -6.03 -9.29 -4.28
C GLU A 41 -4.59 -8.83 -4.41
N PHE A 42 -3.62 -9.60 -3.94
CA PHE A 42 -2.21 -9.17 -3.91
C PHE A 42 -1.67 -8.86 -5.30
N ASP A 43 -1.88 -9.75 -6.27
CA ASP A 43 -1.36 -9.54 -7.62
C ASP A 43 -1.97 -8.32 -8.29
N ALA A 44 -3.29 -8.14 -8.15
CA ALA A 44 -3.96 -6.98 -8.71
C ALA A 44 -3.47 -5.68 -8.06
N SER A 45 -3.28 -5.70 -6.74
CA SER A 45 -2.75 -4.54 -6.02
C SER A 45 -1.34 -4.19 -6.46
N LEU A 46 -0.47 -5.19 -6.64
CA LEU A 46 0.89 -4.97 -7.13
C LEU A 46 0.90 -4.36 -8.52
N ARG A 47 0.07 -4.86 -9.43
CA ARG A 47 -0.04 -4.33 -10.78
C ARG A 47 -0.55 -2.89 -10.77
N ALA A 48 -1.55 -2.61 -9.94
CA ALA A 48 -2.12 -1.27 -9.85
C ALA A 48 -1.11 -0.26 -9.30
N LEU A 49 -0.36 -0.63 -8.26
CA LEU A 49 0.66 0.22 -7.68
C LEU A 49 1.77 0.50 -8.69
N LYS A 50 2.23 -0.53 -9.40
CA LYS A 50 3.26 -0.38 -10.42
C LYS A 50 2.79 0.55 -11.55
N LYS A 51 1.58 0.33 -12.05
CA LYS A 51 1.04 1.13 -13.14
C LYS A 51 0.90 2.59 -12.74
N ASN A 52 0.39 2.85 -11.54
CA ASN A 52 0.21 4.22 -11.08
C ASN A 52 1.55 4.92 -10.87
N ALA A 53 2.55 4.20 -10.40
CA ALA A 53 3.90 4.76 -10.25
C ALA A 53 4.51 5.10 -11.60
N GLU A 54 4.28 4.28 -12.62
CA GLU A 54 4.79 4.54 -13.96
C GLU A 54 4.13 5.75 -14.63
N LEU A 55 2.87 6.03 -14.28
CA LEU A 55 2.13 7.16 -14.82
C LEU A 55 2.39 8.46 -14.05
N ASP A 56 3.13 8.39 -12.95
CA ASP A 56 3.40 9.55 -12.12
C ASP A 56 4.29 10.55 -12.86
N ILE A 57 3.82 11.78 -12.94
CA ILE A 57 4.62 12.88 -13.50
C ILE A 57 5.35 13.54 -12.34
N GLN A 58 6.66 13.33 -12.30
CA GLN A 58 7.47 13.89 -11.23
C GLN A 58 7.60 15.37 -11.38
N THR A 59 7.40 16.08 -10.29
CA THR A 59 7.79 17.48 -10.19
C THR A 59 9.12 17.55 -9.46
N ARG A 60 9.83 18.67 -9.64
CA ARG A 60 11.19 18.84 -9.15
C ARG A 60 11.35 18.57 -7.66
N ASP A 61 10.34 18.90 -6.86
CA ASP A 61 10.42 18.88 -5.41
C ASP A 61 9.64 17.75 -4.74
N GLN A 62 9.16 16.79 -5.53
CA GLN A 62 8.35 15.70 -5.01
C GLN A 62 9.08 14.36 -5.08
N ILE A 63 8.88 13.56 -4.04
CA ILE A 63 9.36 12.18 -4.03
C ILE A 63 8.48 11.38 -4.98
N PRO A 64 9.06 10.61 -5.92
CA PRO A 64 8.27 9.81 -6.86
C PRO A 64 7.35 8.82 -6.14
N LEU A 65 6.18 8.55 -6.72
CA LEU A 65 5.25 7.56 -6.18
C LEU A 65 5.89 6.17 -6.11
N SER A 66 6.76 5.83 -7.05
CA SER A 66 7.48 4.55 -7.01
C SER A 66 8.25 4.37 -5.71
N ALA A 67 8.92 5.44 -5.23
CA ALA A 67 9.64 5.42 -3.97
C ALA A 67 8.69 5.39 -2.77
N ARG A 68 7.58 6.12 -2.85
CA ARG A 68 6.61 6.21 -1.76
C ARG A 68 5.80 4.92 -1.61
N PHE A 69 5.51 4.23 -2.72
CA PHE A 69 4.81 2.95 -2.70
C PHE A 69 5.70 1.78 -2.34
N TYR A 70 7.02 1.95 -2.43
CA TYR A 70 7.97 0.86 -2.29
C TYR A 70 7.78 0.02 -1.01
N PRO A 71 7.63 0.61 0.17
CA PRO A 71 7.45 -0.20 1.39
C PRO A 71 6.19 -1.07 1.32
N LEU A 72 5.10 -0.54 0.79
CA LEU A 72 3.87 -1.33 0.63
C LEU A 72 4.04 -2.43 -0.41
N VAL A 73 4.70 -2.13 -1.53
CA VAL A 73 5.00 -3.13 -2.55
C VAL A 73 5.81 -4.27 -1.95
N GLN A 74 6.83 -3.95 -1.15
CA GLN A 74 7.65 -4.97 -0.51
C GLN A 74 6.83 -5.79 0.51
N MET A 75 5.94 -5.15 1.25
CA MET A 75 5.07 -5.86 2.19
C MET A 75 4.16 -6.86 1.46
N ILE A 76 3.55 -6.45 0.34
CA ILE A 76 2.69 -7.32 -0.45
C ILE A 76 3.48 -8.49 -1.02
N LYS A 77 4.68 -8.24 -1.54
CA LYS A 77 5.55 -9.29 -2.06
C LYS A 77 5.94 -10.30 -0.98
N SER A 78 6.28 -9.80 0.21
CA SER A 78 6.63 -10.67 1.35
C SER A 78 5.42 -11.50 1.78
N ALA A 79 4.26 -10.89 1.87
CA ALA A 79 3.03 -11.60 2.23
C ALA A 79 2.70 -12.68 1.21
N LYS A 80 2.86 -12.38 -0.07
CA LYS A 80 2.64 -13.36 -1.14
C LYS A 80 3.62 -14.53 -1.05
N SER A 81 4.91 -14.24 -0.86
CA SER A 81 5.96 -15.27 -0.77
C SER A 81 5.78 -16.15 0.45
N SER A 82 5.28 -15.60 1.55
CA SER A 82 5.09 -16.31 2.81
C SER A 82 3.71 -16.94 2.93
N ASN A 83 2.89 -16.86 1.89
CA ASN A 83 1.51 -17.36 1.88
C ASN A 83 0.64 -16.75 2.99
N ASP A 84 0.89 -15.49 3.32
CA ASP A 84 0.02 -14.74 4.22
C ASP A 84 -1.36 -14.61 3.57
N LYS A 85 -2.40 -14.71 4.38
CA LYS A 85 -3.77 -14.69 3.86
C LYS A 85 -4.27 -13.28 3.62
N PHE A 86 -3.70 -12.30 4.31
CA PHE A 86 -4.17 -10.92 4.22
C PHE A 86 -3.13 -9.93 4.76
N ILE A 87 -3.35 -8.66 4.40
CA ILE A 87 -2.69 -7.50 5.00
C ILE A 87 -3.80 -6.65 5.59
N LEU A 88 -3.62 -6.19 6.82
CA LEU A 88 -4.59 -5.33 7.50
C LEU A 88 -4.12 -3.89 7.49
N TRP A 89 -5.08 -2.95 7.51
CA TRP A 89 -4.75 -1.56 7.80
C TRP A 89 -5.70 -0.99 8.83
N LYS A 90 -5.21 0.02 9.55
CA LYS A 90 -6.04 0.78 10.49
C LYS A 90 -5.51 2.20 10.61
N SER A 91 -6.42 3.14 10.87
CA SER A 91 -6.04 4.51 11.17
C SER A 91 -5.49 4.60 12.58
N LEU A 92 -4.42 5.36 12.72
CA LEU A 92 -3.82 5.69 14.02
C LEU A 92 -4.22 7.13 14.37
N ARG A 93 -4.47 7.36 15.65
CA ARG A 93 -4.81 8.68 16.15
C ARG A 93 -3.65 9.32 16.87
#